data_a2ed7b139fc0ac2fab8358ce2f90d6f7
#
_entry.id   a2ed7b139fc0ac2fab8358ce2f90d6f7
#
_cell.length_a   1.000
_cell.length_b   1.000
_cell.length_c   1.000
_cell.angle_alpha   90.00
_cell.angle_beta   90.00
_cell.angle_gamma   90.00
#
_symmetry.space_group_name_H-M   'P 1'
#
loop_
_entity.id
_entity.type
_entity.pdbx_description
1 polymer ?
#
loop_
_entity_poly.entity_id
_entity_poly.type
_entity_poly.pdbx_seq_one_letter_code
_entity_poly.pdbx_strand_id
1 'polypeptide(L)'
;MLFRSYGVPVPTAARVSPVAGKAILVSGHDLKDLHAILEAVKDTDINVYTHGELLPAHSYPKLAAYKNLAGNYGSAWQNQQLEFSSFPGPIVMTSNCLIEPQPAYRNRIFTAGPVGWPGVRHIVDGNFSQVVQAAQALPGFTETAPEKRIMVGFGRQAVLGVADKVIDAVKSGAVKHFFLIGGCDGAAPGRNYYTDFADHAPKDTILLTLGCGKYRFNMEDHGTIGGLPRLLDMGQCNDSYSAVQVALALANAFGCGVNDLPLSLIVSWFEQKAAAVLLTLLALGVRNVRLGPTLPAFLTPALVDVLVKEFGVLPITTAEADIAASLSRTAA
;
A
#
# COMPACT_ATOMS: atom_id res chain seq x y z
N MET A 1 -16.01 6.81 -2.33
CA MET A 1 -16.02 5.92 -3.52
C MET A 1 -15.10 6.52 -4.60
N LEU A 2 -13.80 6.34 -4.42
CA LEU A 2 -12.73 6.97 -5.20
C LEU A 2 -12.79 6.68 -6.70
N PHE A 3 -13.21 5.47 -7.10
CA PHE A 3 -13.36 5.11 -8.51
C PHE A 3 -14.45 5.91 -9.27
N ARG A 4 -15.46 6.45 -8.57
CA ARG A 4 -16.44 7.35 -9.22
C ARG A 4 -15.83 8.72 -9.50
N SER A 5 -14.94 9.19 -8.64
CA SER A 5 -14.29 10.49 -8.76
C SER A 5 -13.10 10.45 -9.73
N TYR A 6 -12.22 9.46 -9.63
CA TYR A 6 -10.91 9.42 -10.30
C TYR A 6 -10.77 8.32 -11.35
N GLY A 7 -11.81 7.53 -11.57
CA GLY A 7 -11.82 6.38 -12.47
C GLY A 7 -11.42 5.09 -11.74
N VAL A 8 -11.59 3.98 -12.45
CA VAL A 8 -11.18 2.65 -11.96
C VAL A 8 -9.67 2.55 -12.06
N PRO A 9 -8.96 2.12 -11.00
CA PRO A 9 -7.53 1.85 -11.08
C PRO A 9 -7.20 0.85 -12.19
N VAL A 10 -6.17 1.15 -12.97
CA VAL A 10 -5.64 0.28 -14.02
C VAL A 10 -4.19 -0.06 -13.74
N PRO A 11 -3.70 -1.25 -14.08
CA PRO A 11 -2.30 -1.61 -13.93
C PRO A 11 -1.40 -0.59 -14.64
N THR A 12 -0.53 0.07 -13.86
CA THR A 12 0.29 1.19 -14.31
C THR A 12 1.71 1.06 -13.75
N ALA A 13 2.70 1.35 -14.60
CA ALA A 13 4.09 1.43 -14.20
C ALA A 13 4.40 2.83 -13.62
N ALA A 14 4.32 2.97 -12.30
CA ALA A 14 4.61 4.21 -11.59
C ALA A 14 6.14 4.43 -11.49
N ARG A 15 6.60 5.64 -11.79
CA ARG A 15 8.01 6.03 -11.60
C ARG A 15 8.32 6.17 -10.12
N VAL A 16 9.50 5.67 -9.70
CA VAL A 16 9.98 5.72 -8.29
C VAL A 16 11.37 6.36 -8.18
N SER A 17 11.76 7.10 -9.19
CA SER A 17 13.04 7.85 -9.21
C SER A 17 12.78 9.34 -9.51
N PRO A 18 13.55 10.28 -8.93
CA PRO A 18 13.30 11.71 -9.10
C PRO A 18 13.57 12.22 -10.52
N VAL A 19 12.90 13.32 -10.86
CA VAL A 19 13.09 14.12 -12.06
C VAL A 19 13.51 15.52 -11.65
N ALA A 20 14.49 16.11 -12.33
CA ALA A 20 14.93 17.47 -12.08
C ALA A 20 13.76 18.46 -12.14
N GLY A 21 13.80 19.48 -11.28
CA GLY A 21 12.81 20.55 -11.23
C GLY A 21 12.23 20.78 -9.85
N LYS A 22 11.40 21.82 -9.74
CA LYS A 22 10.67 22.14 -8.52
C LYS A 22 9.75 20.96 -8.14
N ALA A 23 9.57 20.72 -6.85
CA ALA A 23 8.88 19.52 -6.40
C ALA A 23 8.02 19.76 -5.16
N ILE A 24 6.88 19.06 -5.08
CA ILE A 24 6.02 18.95 -3.91
C ILE A 24 5.89 17.45 -3.56
N LEU A 25 6.03 17.10 -2.29
CA LEU A 25 5.76 15.74 -1.79
C LEU A 25 4.38 15.71 -1.11
N VAL A 26 3.56 14.74 -1.47
CA VAL A 26 2.25 14.54 -0.86
C VAL A 26 2.20 13.15 -0.25
N SER A 27 1.94 13.08 1.06
CA SER A 27 1.89 11.84 1.83
C SER A 27 0.55 11.69 2.56
N GLY A 28 0.27 10.49 3.02
CA GLY A 28 -1.00 10.11 3.63
C GLY A 28 -1.86 9.28 2.69
N HIS A 29 -3.19 9.51 2.68
CA HIS A 29 -4.13 8.65 1.94
C HIS A 29 -5.10 9.44 1.05
N ASP A 30 -5.23 10.76 1.23
CA ASP A 30 -6.34 11.52 0.64
C ASP A 30 -6.07 11.90 -0.82
N LEU A 31 -6.81 11.25 -1.74
CA LEU A 31 -6.74 11.54 -3.16
C LEU A 31 -7.40 12.87 -3.54
N LYS A 32 -8.31 13.41 -2.71
CA LYS A 32 -8.94 14.71 -2.98
C LYS A 32 -7.94 15.84 -2.76
N ASP A 33 -7.16 15.79 -1.67
CA ASP A 33 -6.11 16.76 -1.41
C ASP A 33 -5.00 16.66 -2.47
N LEU A 34 -4.58 15.43 -2.84
CA LEU A 34 -3.65 15.24 -3.95
C LEU A 34 -4.18 15.86 -5.26
N HIS A 35 -5.44 15.64 -5.59
CA HIS A 35 -6.07 16.23 -6.77
C HIS A 35 -6.08 17.76 -6.71
N ALA A 36 -6.42 18.36 -5.56
CA ALA A 36 -6.40 19.81 -5.39
C ALA A 36 -4.99 20.40 -5.56
N ILE A 37 -3.95 19.70 -5.10
CA ILE A 37 -2.56 20.09 -5.34
C ILE A 37 -2.20 19.99 -6.83
N LEU A 38 -2.57 18.91 -7.51
CA LEU A 38 -2.36 18.73 -8.95
C LEU A 38 -3.05 19.83 -9.75
N GLU A 39 -4.30 20.18 -9.42
CA GLU A 39 -5.01 21.32 -10.02
C GLU A 39 -4.27 22.65 -9.78
N ALA A 40 -3.75 22.88 -8.58
CA ALA A 40 -3.04 24.12 -8.25
C ALA A 40 -1.72 24.29 -9.01
N VAL A 41 -1.12 23.20 -9.52
CA VAL A 41 0.17 23.23 -10.22
C VAL A 41 0.09 22.84 -11.69
N LYS A 42 -1.08 22.53 -12.25
CA LYS A 42 -1.24 21.96 -13.58
C LYS A 42 -0.62 22.78 -14.73
N ASP A 43 -0.60 24.09 -14.56
CA ASP A 43 -0.06 25.06 -15.55
C ASP A 43 1.35 25.54 -15.17
N THR A 44 2.06 24.81 -14.31
CA THR A 44 3.43 25.11 -13.85
C THR A 44 4.36 23.95 -14.18
N ASP A 45 5.68 24.16 -13.95
CA ASP A 45 6.71 23.13 -14.07
C ASP A 45 7.01 22.42 -12.74
N ILE A 46 6.09 22.51 -11.75
CA ILE A 46 6.27 21.88 -10.45
C ILE A 46 5.89 20.40 -10.55
N ASN A 47 6.81 19.53 -10.21
CA ASN A 47 6.60 18.09 -10.11
C ASN A 47 5.91 17.73 -8.78
N VAL A 48 4.90 16.89 -8.81
CA VAL A 48 4.23 16.35 -7.62
C VAL A 48 4.63 14.90 -7.45
N TYR A 49 5.13 14.57 -6.28
CA TYR A 49 5.47 13.21 -5.88
C TYR A 49 4.51 12.71 -4.81
N THR A 50 4.06 11.47 -4.96
CA THR A 50 3.37 10.77 -3.87
C THR A 50 4.36 10.12 -2.92
N HIS A 51 3.92 9.81 -1.70
CA HIS A 51 4.68 9.08 -0.70
C HIS A 51 3.74 8.15 0.08
N GLY A 52 4.27 7.02 0.53
CA GLY A 52 3.54 6.09 1.38
C GLY A 52 2.27 5.58 0.70
N GLU A 53 1.15 5.69 1.39
CA GLU A 53 -0.14 5.17 0.93
C GLU A 53 -0.76 5.93 -0.26
N LEU A 54 -0.12 7.01 -0.75
CA LEU A 54 -0.55 7.66 -2.00
C LEU A 54 0.07 7.06 -3.26
N LEU A 55 1.01 6.11 -3.18
CA LEU A 55 1.54 5.39 -4.34
C LEU A 55 0.45 4.87 -5.30
N PRO A 56 -0.65 4.26 -4.85
CA PRO A 56 -1.71 3.78 -5.73
C PRO A 56 -2.41 4.87 -6.57
N ALA A 57 -2.25 6.15 -6.23
CA ALA A 57 -2.82 7.28 -6.97
C ALA A 57 -2.43 7.27 -8.46
N HIS A 58 -1.21 6.78 -8.78
CA HIS A 58 -0.70 6.66 -10.15
C HIS A 58 -1.51 5.72 -11.04
N SER A 59 -2.34 4.86 -10.47
CA SER A 59 -3.19 3.93 -11.20
C SER A 59 -4.58 4.48 -11.55
N TYR A 60 -4.97 5.61 -10.95
CA TYR A 60 -6.27 6.22 -11.21
C TYR A 60 -6.20 7.10 -12.46
N PRO A 61 -6.97 6.80 -13.56
CA PRO A 61 -6.80 7.47 -14.85
C PRO A 61 -6.88 8.99 -14.80
N LYS A 62 -7.80 9.55 -14.00
CA LYS A 62 -7.94 11.01 -13.91
C LYS A 62 -6.79 11.69 -13.16
N LEU A 63 -6.14 11.01 -12.25
CA LEU A 63 -4.95 11.52 -11.58
C LEU A 63 -3.69 11.31 -12.41
N ALA A 64 -3.56 10.15 -13.04
CA ALA A 64 -2.46 9.83 -13.94
C ALA A 64 -2.39 10.72 -15.19
N ALA A 65 -3.51 11.37 -15.56
CA ALA A 65 -3.54 12.31 -16.67
C ALA A 65 -2.80 13.64 -16.40
N TYR A 66 -2.50 13.96 -15.14
CA TYR A 66 -1.72 15.16 -14.82
C TYR A 66 -0.25 14.94 -15.12
N LYS A 67 0.30 15.74 -16.05
CA LYS A 67 1.73 15.71 -16.39
C LYS A 67 2.65 16.00 -15.18
N ASN A 68 2.12 16.75 -14.21
CA ASN A 68 2.81 17.11 -12.97
C ASN A 68 2.92 15.96 -11.97
N LEU A 69 2.14 14.88 -12.09
CA LEU A 69 2.26 13.69 -11.24
C LEU A 69 3.48 12.87 -11.68
N ALA A 70 4.66 13.28 -11.19
CA ALA A 70 5.95 12.83 -11.69
C ALA A 70 6.35 11.43 -11.23
N GLY A 71 5.94 11.02 -10.04
CA GLY A 71 6.31 9.71 -9.49
C GLY A 71 5.99 9.55 -8.01
N ASN A 72 6.43 8.45 -7.45
CA ASN A 72 6.46 8.22 -6.00
C ASN A 72 7.89 8.42 -5.47
N TYR A 73 8.01 9.07 -4.33
CA TYR A 73 9.28 9.29 -3.64
C TYR A 73 9.25 8.63 -2.27
N GLY A 74 10.30 7.91 -1.94
CA GLY A 74 10.39 7.25 -0.64
C GLY A 74 9.53 5.98 -0.54
N SER A 75 9.22 5.61 0.69
CA SER A 75 8.66 4.33 1.04
C SER A 75 7.53 4.45 2.09
N ALA A 76 7.58 3.62 3.15
CA ALA A 76 6.57 3.58 4.19
C ALA A 76 6.75 4.69 5.24
N TRP A 77 5.72 4.92 6.04
CA TRP A 77 5.65 5.96 7.06
C TRP A 77 6.81 5.94 8.08
N GLN A 78 7.39 4.77 8.35
CA GLN A 78 8.53 4.62 9.28
C GLN A 78 9.77 5.40 8.82
N ASN A 79 9.93 5.59 7.52
CA ASN A 79 11.09 6.26 6.93
C ASN A 79 10.90 7.78 6.72
N GLN A 80 9.76 8.35 7.12
CA GLN A 80 9.44 9.77 6.91
C GLN A 80 10.55 10.70 7.36
N GLN A 81 11.14 10.48 8.54
CA GLN A 81 12.15 11.40 9.07
C GLN A 81 13.39 11.50 8.16
N LEU A 82 13.84 10.38 7.62
CA LEU A 82 14.95 10.33 6.68
C LEU A 82 14.56 10.90 5.31
N GLU A 83 13.46 10.38 4.76
CA GLU A 83 13.00 10.69 3.40
C GLU A 83 12.52 12.13 3.26
N PHE A 84 11.79 12.65 4.26
CA PHE A 84 11.35 14.05 4.27
C PHE A 84 12.51 15.02 4.48
N SER A 85 13.52 14.64 5.26
CA SER A 85 14.73 15.46 5.41
C SER A 85 15.47 15.62 4.09
N SER A 86 15.52 14.57 3.28
CA SER A 86 16.23 14.53 2.00
C SER A 86 15.41 15.08 0.83
N PHE A 87 14.10 15.24 0.95
CA PHE A 87 13.26 15.77 -0.12
C PHE A 87 13.48 17.27 -0.30
N PRO A 88 13.77 17.80 -1.51
CA PRO A 88 14.21 19.19 -1.70
C PRO A 88 13.06 20.22 -1.88
N GLY A 89 11.83 19.89 -1.50
CA GLY A 89 10.63 20.71 -1.67
C GLY A 89 9.73 20.73 -0.43
N PRO A 90 8.57 21.40 -0.48
CA PRO A 90 7.57 21.34 0.56
C PRO A 90 6.90 19.96 0.58
N ILE A 91 6.39 19.61 1.77
CA ILE A 91 5.76 18.33 2.06
C ILE A 91 4.34 18.59 2.58
N VAL A 92 3.36 17.84 2.09
CA VAL A 92 1.98 17.90 2.55
C VAL A 92 1.56 16.56 3.12
N MET A 93 1.15 16.53 4.38
CA MET A 93 0.51 15.39 5.03
C MET A 93 -1.00 15.55 4.97
N THR A 94 -1.69 14.61 4.34
CA THR A 94 -3.14 14.70 4.07
C THR A 94 -4.00 13.90 5.03
N SER A 95 -3.41 12.95 5.75
CA SER A 95 -4.13 12.09 6.68
C SER A 95 -3.19 11.48 7.72
N ASN A 96 -3.61 10.41 8.40
CA ASN A 96 -2.82 9.69 9.39
C ASN A 96 -1.44 9.18 8.85
N CYS A 97 -0.70 8.52 9.71
CA CYS A 97 0.69 8.06 9.52
C CYS A 97 1.73 9.21 9.57
N LEU A 98 1.39 10.37 10.12
CA LEU A 98 2.36 11.40 10.44
C LEU A 98 3.10 11.04 11.72
N ILE A 99 4.44 11.00 11.66
CA ILE A 99 5.30 10.91 12.83
C ILE A 99 5.93 12.28 13.12
N GLU A 100 6.56 12.42 14.28
CA GLU A 100 7.12 13.72 14.72
C GLU A 100 7.99 14.38 13.66
N PRO A 101 7.60 15.58 13.18
CA PRO A 101 8.40 16.30 12.19
C PRO A 101 9.73 16.78 12.75
N GLN A 102 10.82 16.40 12.11
CA GLN A 102 12.18 16.77 12.51
C GLN A 102 12.53 18.20 12.13
N PRO A 103 13.46 18.86 12.88
CA PRO A 103 13.90 20.23 12.59
C PRO A 103 14.33 20.46 11.14
N ALA A 104 14.95 19.46 10.50
CA ALA A 104 15.45 19.52 9.13
C ALA A 104 14.38 19.83 8.06
N TYR A 105 13.10 19.51 8.32
CA TYR A 105 11.99 19.76 7.38
C TYR A 105 10.77 20.40 8.01
N ARG A 106 10.78 20.69 9.33
CA ARG A 106 9.63 21.22 10.06
C ARG A 106 9.12 22.57 9.51
N ASN A 107 9.96 23.38 8.92
CA ASN A 107 9.62 24.67 8.33
C ASN A 107 8.96 24.55 6.94
N ARG A 108 9.04 23.41 6.30
CA ARG A 108 8.52 23.15 4.95
C ARG A 108 7.52 21.99 4.86
N ILE A 109 7.10 21.45 6.01
CA ILE A 109 5.98 20.51 6.10
C ILE A 109 4.67 21.26 6.40
N PHE A 110 3.61 20.84 5.77
CA PHE A 110 2.24 21.29 5.93
C PHE A 110 1.35 20.09 6.25
N THR A 111 0.28 20.31 6.97
CA THR A 111 -0.76 19.30 7.21
C THR A 111 -2.07 19.77 6.58
N ALA A 112 -2.91 18.81 6.17
CA ALA A 112 -4.23 19.07 5.61
C ALA A 112 -5.24 18.04 6.13
N GLY A 113 -6.54 18.30 5.97
CA GLY A 113 -7.61 17.40 6.38
C GLY A 113 -7.60 17.10 7.89
N PRO A 114 -7.75 15.83 8.31
CA PRO A 114 -7.88 15.49 9.72
C PRO A 114 -6.55 15.42 10.49
N VAL A 115 -5.40 15.49 9.82
CA VAL A 115 -4.10 15.40 10.47
C VAL A 115 -3.53 16.76 10.79
N GLY A 116 -2.93 16.91 11.97
CA GLY A 116 -2.24 18.10 12.39
C GLY A 116 -1.05 17.79 13.30
N TRP A 117 -0.15 18.75 13.48
CA TRP A 117 0.96 18.66 14.42
C TRP A 117 1.22 20.04 15.06
N PRO A 118 1.45 20.12 16.38
CA PRO A 118 1.72 21.39 17.03
C PRO A 118 2.85 22.17 16.36
N GLY A 119 2.59 23.44 16.01
CA GLY A 119 3.56 24.32 15.36
C GLY A 119 3.84 24.01 13.89
N VAL A 120 3.11 23.12 13.25
CA VAL A 120 3.12 22.89 11.79
C VAL A 120 1.97 23.65 11.14
N ARG A 121 2.22 24.27 9.98
CA ARG A 121 1.18 24.98 9.22
C ARG A 121 0.11 24.01 8.73
N HIS A 122 -1.15 24.34 9.00
CA HIS A 122 -2.28 23.56 8.57
C HIS A 122 -3.00 24.24 7.40
N ILE A 123 -3.27 23.48 6.35
CA ILE A 123 -4.02 23.94 5.17
C ILE A 123 -5.51 23.79 5.45
N VAL A 124 -6.22 24.90 5.32
CA VAL A 124 -7.67 24.98 5.50
C VAL A 124 -8.34 25.09 4.13
N ASP A 125 -9.51 24.48 3.98
CA ASP A 125 -10.39 24.56 2.80
C ASP A 125 -9.71 24.17 1.46
N GLY A 126 -8.65 23.35 1.51
CA GLY A 126 -7.97 22.88 0.30
C GLY A 126 -7.21 23.98 -0.46
N ASN A 127 -6.88 25.10 0.20
CA ASN A 127 -6.10 26.19 -0.41
C ASN A 127 -4.60 25.91 -0.28
N PHE A 128 -4.02 25.28 -1.30
CA PHE A 128 -2.60 24.92 -1.36
C PHE A 128 -1.67 26.01 -1.91
N SER A 129 -2.11 27.27 -2.05
CA SER A 129 -1.30 28.36 -2.59
C SER A 129 0.03 28.57 -1.84
N GLN A 130 0.05 28.43 -0.51
CA GLN A 130 1.27 28.52 0.30
C GLN A 130 2.25 27.38 0.01
N VAL A 131 1.75 26.18 -0.32
CA VAL A 131 2.58 25.03 -0.71
C VAL A 131 3.22 25.28 -2.07
N VAL A 132 2.45 25.80 -3.03
CA VAL A 132 2.94 26.18 -4.37
C VAL A 132 4.04 27.26 -4.26
N GLN A 133 3.81 28.31 -3.47
CA GLN A 133 4.82 29.35 -3.20
C GLN A 133 6.09 28.78 -2.58
N ALA A 134 5.95 27.86 -1.60
CA ALA A 134 7.10 27.19 -1.01
C ALA A 134 7.87 26.33 -2.02
N ALA A 135 7.17 25.64 -2.94
CA ALA A 135 7.80 24.87 -3.99
C ALA A 135 8.59 25.74 -4.97
N GLN A 136 8.05 26.91 -5.31
CA GLN A 136 8.75 27.88 -6.17
C GLN A 136 10.03 28.42 -5.52
N ALA A 137 9.99 28.64 -4.20
CA ALA A 137 11.13 29.19 -3.44
C ALA A 137 12.23 28.14 -3.14
N LEU A 138 11.89 26.86 -3.00
CA LEU A 138 12.83 25.79 -2.67
C LEU A 138 13.55 25.27 -3.93
N PRO A 139 14.73 24.64 -3.80
CA PRO A 139 15.57 24.26 -4.94
C PRO A 139 14.91 23.23 -5.87
N GLY A 140 14.18 22.25 -5.35
CA GLY A 140 13.77 21.10 -6.10
C GLY A 140 14.92 20.12 -6.38
N PHE A 141 14.67 19.10 -7.20
CA PHE A 141 15.73 18.17 -7.61
C PHE A 141 16.61 18.81 -8.68
N THR A 142 17.93 18.71 -8.51
CA THR A 142 18.93 19.25 -9.44
C THR A 142 19.18 18.35 -10.64
N GLU A 143 18.91 17.06 -10.49
CA GLU A 143 19.20 16.04 -11.51
C GLU A 143 18.02 15.07 -11.71
N THR A 144 17.90 14.55 -12.91
CA THR A 144 17.00 13.46 -13.22
C THR A 144 17.74 12.14 -13.02
N ALA A 145 17.31 11.34 -12.05
CA ALA A 145 17.86 10.01 -11.84
C ALA A 145 17.45 9.02 -12.95
N PRO A 146 18.24 7.96 -13.18
CA PRO A 146 17.86 6.86 -14.05
C PRO A 146 16.44 6.38 -13.74
N GLU A 147 15.66 6.15 -14.77
CA GLU A 147 14.25 5.82 -14.60
C GLU A 147 14.09 4.42 -13.98
N LYS A 148 13.40 4.35 -12.85
CA LYS A 148 12.97 3.13 -12.20
C LYS A 148 11.45 3.17 -12.05
N ARG A 149 10.77 2.05 -12.35
CA ARG A 149 9.31 1.94 -12.27
C ARG A 149 8.90 0.68 -11.52
N ILE A 150 7.75 0.73 -10.88
CA ILE A 150 7.10 -0.42 -10.25
C ILE A 150 5.64 -0.49 -10.70
N MET A 151 5.08 -1.69 -10.72
CA MET A 151 3.69 -1.89 -11.12
C MET A 151 2.74 -1.69 -9.94
N VAL A 152 1.69 -0.91 -10.16
CA VAL A 152 0.60 -0.64 -9.21
C VAL A 152 -0.76 -0.76 -9.91
N GLY A 153 -1.87 -0.73 -9.16
CA GLY A 153 -3.21 -0.61 -9.74
C GLY A 153 -3.94 -1.91 -10.00
N PHE A 154 -3.53 -3.00 -9.34
CA PHE A 154 -4.23 -4.29 -9.41
C PHE A 154 -5.43 -4.33 -8.45
N GLY A 155 -6.30 -3.30 -8.49
CA GLY A 155 -7.57 -3.31 -7.77
C GLY A 155 -8.53 -4.39 -8.29
N ARG A 156 -9.68 -4.54 -7.63
CA ARG A 156 -10.63 -5.62 -7.92
C ARG A 156 -11.03 -5.74 -9.39
N GLN A 157 -11.24 -4.62 -10.10
CA GLN A 157 -11.65 -4.66 -11.50
C GLN A 157 -10.53 -5.20 -12.39
N ALA A 158 -9.29 -4.84 -12.12
CA ALA A 158 -8.13 -5.34 -12.87
C ALA A 158 -7.96 -6.85 -12.65
N VAL A 159 -8.05 -7.31 -11.38
CA VAL A 159 -7.92 -8.73 -11.04
C VAL A 159 -9.10 -9.54 -11.57
N LEU A 160 -10.34 -9.06 -11.39
CA LEU A 160 -11.54 -9.75 -11.88
C LEU A 160 -11.64 -9.70 -13.42
N GLY A 161 -11.06 -8.70 -14.07
CA GLY A 161 -10.97 -8.63 -15.54
C GLY A 161 -10.11 -9.72 -16.16
N VAL A 162 -9.26 -10.38 -15.38
CA VAL A 162 -8.45 -11.54 -15.79
C VAL A 162 -8.80 -12.81 -15.00
N ALA A 163 -9.99 -12.83 -14.37
CA ALA A 163 -10.40 -13.93 -13.49
C ALA A 163 -10.36 -15.30 -14.19
N ASP A 164 -10.77 -15.39 -15.45
CA ASP A 164 -10.74 -16.64 -16.22
C ASP A 164 -9.31 -17.19 -16.31
N LYS A 165 -8.32 -16.33 -16.61
CA LYS A 165 -6.89 -16.72 -16.65
C LYS A 165 -6.39 -17.19 -15.29
N VAL A 166 -6.82 -16.52 -14.21
CA VAL A 166 -6.45 -16.89 -12.83
C VAL A 166 -7.07 -18.26 -12.49
N ILE A 167 -8.35 -18.46 -12.80
CA ILE A 167 -9.05 -19.72 -12.57
C ILE A 167 -8.41 -20.88 -13.36
N ASP A 168 -8.09 -20.66 -14.64
CA ASP A 168 -7.40 -21.65 -15.47
C ASP A 168 -6.00 -21.96 -14.92
N ALA A 169 -5.26 -20.97 -14.47
CA ALA A 169 -3.94 -21.17 -13.86
C ALA A 169 -4.03 -21.99 -12.56
N VAL A 170 -5.05 -21.81 -11.76
CA VAL A 170 -5.30 -22.61 -10.55
C VAL A 170 -5.71 -24.02 -10.93
N LYS A 171 -6.67 -24.21 -11.86
CA LYS A 171 -7.15 -25.53 -12.29
C LYS A 171 -6.07 -26.36 -12.96
N SER A 172 -5.16 -25.73 -13.70
CA SER A 172 -4.03 -26.40 -14.32
C SER A 172 -2.87 -26.72 -13.35
N GLY A 173 -2.93 -26.20 -12.11
CA GLY A 173 -1.86 -26.32 -11.13
C GLY A 173 -0.67 -25.40 -11.36
N ALA A 174 -0.76 -24.49 -12.34
CA ALA A 174 0.28 -23.46 -12.56
C ALA A 174 0.36 -22.47 -11.39
N VAL A 175 -0.79 -22.14 -10.77
CA VAL A 175 -0.88 -21.37 -9.53
C VAL A 175 -1.42 -22.28 -8.43
N LYS A 176 -0.63 -22.51 -7.40
CA LYS A 176 -1.02 -23.38 -6.28
C LYS A 176 -1.57 -22.60 -5.08
N HIS A 177 -1.13 -21.37 -4.89
CA HIS A 177 -1.53 -20.60 -3.71
C HIS A 177 -1.44 -19.09 -3.95
N PHE A 178 -2.21 -18.34 -3.16
CA PHE A 178 -2.17 -16.88 -3.08
C PHE A 178 -1.75 -16.47 -1.68
N PHE A 179 -0.78 -15.56 -1.57
CA PHE A 179 -0.40 -14.94 -0.32
C PHE A 179 -0.76 -13.46 -0.36
N LEU A 180 -1.65 -13.02 0.52
CA LEU A 180 -1.89 -11.60 0.73
C LEU A 180 -0.97 -11.13 1.85
N ILE A 181 0.08 -10.41 1.48
CA ILE A 181 1.09 -9.86 2.39
C ILE A 181 0.86 -8.35 2.48
N GLY A 182 0.50 -7.83 3.64
CA GLY A 182 0.18 -6.42 3.73
C GLY A 182 0.09 -5.86 5.14
N GLY A 183 -0.28 -4.58 5.21
CA GLY A 183 -0.53 -3.90 6.47
C GLY A 183 0.41 -2.72 6.74
N CYS A 184 0.66 -2.41 8.00
CA CYS A 184 1.32 -1.18 8.43
C CYS A 184 2.85 -1.27 8.52
N ASP A 185 3.44 -2.46 8.54
CA ASP A 185 4.88 -2.68 8.72
C ASP A 185 5.64 -2.71 7.38
N GLY A 186 5.94 -1.54 6.84
CA GLY A 186 6.66 -1.39 5.56
C GLY A 186 8.17 -1.14 5.67
N ALA A 187 8.70 -0.78 6.84
CA ALA A 187 10.10 -0.39 6.94
C ALA A 187 10.70 -0.45 8.36
N ALA A 188 10.04 -1.03 9.35
CA ALA A 188 10.58 -1.06 10.72
C ALA A 188 11.93 -1.81 10.75
N PRO A 189 13.01 -1.20 11.29
CA PRO A 189 14.34 -1.81 11.35
C PRO A 189 14.35 -3.14 12.11
N GLY A 190 15.16 -4.09 11.65
CA GLY A 190 15.32 -5.41 12.28
C GLY A 190 14.13 -6.34 12.12
N ARG A 191 13.18 -6.02 11.25
CA ARG A 191 11.97 -6.79 10.98
C ARG A 191 11.88 -7.16 9.53
N ASN A 192 12.50 -8.27 9.12
CA ASN A 192 12.55 -8.70 7.73
C ASN A 192 11.50 -9.76 7.35
N TYR A 193 10.62 -10.15 8.29
CA TYR A 193 9.68 -11.25 8.10
C TYR A 193 8.89 -11.16 6.77
N TYR A 194 8.40 -9.99 6.38
CA TYR A 194 7.63 -9.85 5.12
C TYR A 194 8.52 -9.89 3.88
N THR A 195 9.74 -9.35 3.96
CA THR A 195 10.76 -9.49 2.90
C THR A 195 11.09 -10.97 2.73
N ASP A 196 11.48 -11.63 3.82
CA ASP A 196 11.82 -13.06 3.81
C ASP A 196 10.66 -13.92 3.32
N PHE A 197 9.42 -13.57 3.69
CA PHE A 197 8.22 -14.27 3.22
C PHE A 197 8.03 -14.13 1.71
N ALA A 198 8.16 -12.93 1.16
CA ALA A 198 8.02 -12.70 -0.28
C ALA A 198 9.13 -13.41 -1.08
N ASP A 199 10.35 -13.39 -0.57
CA ASP A 199 11.53 -14.00 -1.21
C ASP A 199 11.46 -15.53 -1.21
N HIS A 200 10.99 -16.14 -0.11
CA HIS A 200 10.88 -17.61 0.03
C HIS A 200 9.56 -18.17 -0.50
N ALA A 201 8.58 -17.31 -0.83
CA ALA A 201 7.32 -17.79 -1.40
C ALA A 201 7.56 -18.54 -2.72
N PRO A 202 7.04 -19.78 -2.88
CA PRO A 202 7.26 -20.60 -4.08
C PRO A 202 6.87 -19.86 -5.35
N LYS A 203 7.60 -20.12 -6.44
CA LYS A 203 7.40 -19.43 -7.72
C LYS A 203 6.07 -19.77 -8.41
N ASP A 204 5.41 -20.82 -7.98
CA ASP A 204 4.05 -21.21 -8.39
C ASP A 204 2.96 -20.61 -7.50
N THR A 205 3.25 -19.48 -6.83
CA THR A 205 2.31 -18.70 -6.00
C THR A 205 2.20 -17.27 -6.48
N ILE A 206 1.04 -16.65 -6.29
CA ILE A 206 0.81 -15.22 -6.53
C ILE A 206 0.89 -14.46 -5.20
N LEU A 207 1.57 -13.32 -5.22
CA LEU A 207 1.68 -12.39 -4.11
C LEU A 207 0.69 -11.23 -4.33
N LEU A 208 -0.26 -11.09 -3.43
CA LEU A 208 -1.14 -9.93 -3.35
C LEU A 208 -0.61 -9.01 -2.26
N THR A 209 -0.63 -7.70 -2.47
CA THR A 209 -0.22 -6.76 -1.44
C THR A 209 -1.11 -5.54 -1.37
N LEU A 210 -1.19 -4.93 -0.19
CA LEU A 210 -1.85 -3.65 0.06
C LEU A 210 -1.28 -2.99 1.32
N GLY A 211 -1.45 -1.67 1.42
CA GLY A 211 -0.93 -0.92 2.56
C GLY A 211 0.58 -0.71 2.52
N CYS A 212 1.16 -0.28 3.62
CA CYS A 212 2.59 -0.01 3.72
C CYS A 212 3.47 -1.26 3.62
N GLY A 213 2.94 -2.45 3.93
CA GLY A 213 3.66 -3.72 3.87
C GLY A 213 4.32 -4.01 2.52
N LYS A 214 3.73 -3.50 1.42
CA LYS A 214 4.30 -3.60 0.07
C LYS A 214 5.73 -3.11 -0.06
N TYR A 215 6.11 -2.08 0.69
CA TYR A 215 7.44 -1.46 0.61
C TYR A 215 8.58 -2.37 1.08
N ARG A 216 8.25 -3.52 1.67
CA ARG A 216 9.23 -4.54 2.03
C ARG A 216 9.79 -5.26 0.81
N PHE A 217 9.03 -5.32 -0.31
CA PHE A 217 9.38 -6.17 -1.45
C PHE A 217 8.91 -5.64 -2.81
N ASN A 218 8.19 -4.50 -2.87
CA ASN A 218 7.65 -3.99 -4.15
C ASN A 218 8.70 -3.41 -5.11
N MET A 219 9.94 -3.26 -4.66
CA MET A 219 11.05 -2.82 -5.48
C MET A 219 11.82 -3.97 -6.14
N GLU A 220 11.49 -5.22 -5.77
CA GLU A 220 12.10 -6.44 -6.28
C GLU A 220 11.34 -6.99 -7.49
N ASP A 221 12.04 -7.73 -8.35
CA ASP A 221 11.43 -8.46 -9.47
C ASP A 221 10.94 -9.83 -9.01
N HIS A 222 9.64 -9.96 -8.85
CA HIS A 222 9.01 -11.25 -8.49
C HIS A 222 8.69 -12.13 -9.70
N GLY A 223 8.95 -11.66 -10.93
CA GLY A 223 8.68 -12.39 -12.17
C GLY A 223 7.19 -12.46 -12.55
N THR A 224 6.88 -13.40 -13.44
CA THR A 224 5.53 -13.61 -13.97
C THR A 224 5.11 -15.05 -13.84
N ILE A 225 3.79 -15.31 -13.82
CA ILE A 225 3.18 -16.64 -13.81
C ILE A 225 1.97 -16.65 -14.75
N GLY A 226 1.95 -17.57 -15.71
CA GLY A 226 0.85 -17.62 -16.68
C GLY A 226 0.65 -16.34 -17.49
N GLY A 227 1.71 -15.53 -17.68
CA GLY A 227 1.64 -14.22 -18.35
C GLY A 227 1.07 -13.08 -17.49
N LEU A 228 0.85 -13.34 -16.19
CA LEU A 228 0.45 -12.33 -15.21
C LEU A 228 1.65 -11.96 -14.33
N PRO A 229 1.79 -10.71 -13.87
CA PRO A 229 2.75 -10.37 -12.83
C PRO A 229 2.49 -11.22 -11.58
N ARG A 230 3.56 -11.73 -10.98
CA ARG A 230 3.43 -12.53 -9.76
C ARG A 230 3.14 -11.67 -8.53
N LEU A 231 3.56 -10.40 -8.51
CA LEU A 231 3.19 -9.42 -7.48
C LEU A 231 2.08 -8.50 -7.98
N LEU A 232 0.97 -8.46 -7.26
CA LEU A 232 -0.20 -7.62 -7.57
C LEU A 232 -0.44 -6.63 -6.43
N ASP A 233 -0.08 -5.37 -6.64
CA ASP A 233 -0.37 -4.27 -5.70
C ASP A 233 -1.84 -3.85 -5.82
N MET A 234 -2.65 -4.22 -4.85
CA MET A 234 -4.10 -3.98 -4.82
C MET A 234 -4.47 -2.56 -4.35
N GLY A 235 -3.53 -1.80 -3.78
CA GLY A 235 -3.78 -0.41 -3.39
C GLY A 235 -3.42 -0.05 -1.95
N GLN A 236 -4.14 0.91 -1.40
CA GLN A 236 -4.00 1.37 -0.01
C GLN A 236 -4.53 0.33 0.99
N CYS A 237 -4.25 0.52 2.27
CA CYS A 237 -4.90 -0.26 3.33
C CYS A 237 -6.44 -0.15 3.27
N ASN A 238 -6.96 0.98 2.82
CA ASN A 238 -8.40 1.18 2.57
C ASN A 238 -8.96 0.30 1.44
N ASP A 239 -8.11 -0.23 0.56
CA ASP A 239 -8.51 -1.12 -0.54
C ASP A 239 -8.66 -2.59 -0.10
N SER A 240 -8.58 -2.88 1.19
CA SER A 240 -8.92 -4.20 1.76
C SER A 240 -10.31 -4.67 1.33
N TYR A 241 -11.26 -3.74 1.11
CA TYR A 241 -12.55 -4.07 0.51
C TYR A 241 -12.41 -4.68 -0.90
N SER A 242 -11.47 -4.20 -1.71
CA SER A 242 -11.17 -4.79 -3.02
C SER A 242 -10.67 -6.23 -2.89
N ALA A 243 -9.78 -6.50 -1.91
CA ALA A 243 -9.27 -7.85 -1.65
C ALA A 243 -10.40 -8.80 -1.23
N VAL A 244 -11.31 -8.36 -0.34
CA VAL A 244 -12.49 -9.14 0.06
C VAL A 244 -13.37 -9.46 -1.14
N GLN A 245 -13.63 -8.49 -2.03
CA GLN A 245 -14.45 -8.72 -3.23
C GLN A 245 -13.82 -9.71 -4.21
N VAL A 246 -12.49 -9.67 -4.35
CA VAL A 246 -11.75 -10.65 -5.17
C VAL A 246 -11.84 -12.04 -4.54
N ALA A 247 -11.64 -12.18 -3.23
CA ALA A 247 -11.75 -13.46 -2.53
C ALA A 247 -13.17 -14.06 -2.65
N LEU A 248 -14.22 -13.25 -2.47
CA LEU A 248 -15.61 -13.68 -2.64
C LEU A 248 -15.91 -14.14 -4.07
N ALA A 249 -15.42 -13.41 -5.08
CA ALA A 249 -15.62 -13.79 -6.47
C ALA A 249 -14.89 -15.10 -6.83
N LEU A 250 -13.67 -15.30 -6.33
CA LEU A 250 -12.94 -16.56 -6.50
C LEU A 250 -13.62 -17.72 -5.78
N ALA A 251 -14.05 -17.53 -4.53
CA ALA A 251 -14.79 -18.54 -3.78
C ALA A 251 -16.06 -19.00 -4.53
N ASN A 252 -16.80 -18.04 -5.08
CA ASN A 252 -17.98 -18.31 -5.91
C ASN A 252 -17.63 -19.10 -7.18
N ALA A 253 -16.55 -18.72 -7.87
CA ALA A 253 -16.10 -19.38 -9.10
C ALA A 253 -15.60 -20.82 -8.86
N PHE A 254 -15.04 -21.08 -7.68
CA PHE A 254 -14.61 -22.44 -7.27
C PHE A 254 -15.70 -23.24 -6.53
N GLY A 255 -16.85 -22.63 -6.22
CA GLY A 255 -17.95 -23.28 -5.49
C GLY A 255 -17.59 -23.64 -4.04
N CYS A 256 -16.77 -22.84 -3.39
CA CYS A 256 -16.29 -23.05 -2.02
C CYS A 256 -16.47 -21.82 -1.13
N GLY A 257 -16.18 -21.93 0.17
CA GLY A 257 -16.11 -20.80 1.08
C GLY A 257 -14.81 -20.01 0.95
N VAL A 258 -14.80 -18.76 1.44
CA VAL A 258 -13.58 -17.93 1.42
C VAL A 258 -12.43 -18.57 2.20
N ASN A 259 -12.74 -19.28 3.28
CA ASN A 259 -11.74 -19.97 4.11
C ASN A 259 -11.18 -21.25 3.46
N ASP A 260 -11.82 -21.75 2.41
CA ASP A 260 -11.42 -22.95 1.66
C ASP A 260 -10.58 -22.60 0.43
N LEU A 261 -10.45 -21.32 0.12
CA LEU A 261 -9.59 -20.85 -0.96
C LEU A 261 -8.11 -21.16 -0.68
N PRO A 262 -7.28 -21.40 -1.72
CA PRO A 262 -5.83 -21.48 -1.60
C PRO A 262 -5.24 -20.08 -1.35
N LEU A 263 -5.71 -19.41 -0.28
CA LEU A 263 -5.37 -18.04 0.09
C LEU A 263 -4.94 -17.99 1.55
N SER A 264 -3.80 -17.38 1.83
CA SER A 264 -3.35 -17.06 3.18
C SER A 264 -3.18 -15.56 3.36
N LEU A 265 -3.66 -15.05 4.49
CA LEU A 265 -3.55 -13.66 4.89
C LEU A 265 -2.40 -13.51 5.88
N ILE A 266 -1.38 -12.74 5.49
CA ILE A 266 -0.16 -12.48 6.27
C ILE A 266 -0.10 -10.98 6.49
N VAL A 267 -0.56 -10.51 7.66
CA VAL A 267 -0.84 -9.08 7.82
C VAL A 267 -0.29 -8.51 9.12
N SER A 268 0.19 -7.26 9.06
CA SER A 268 0.63 -6.46 10.21
C SER A 268 -0.33 -5.30 10.46
N TRP A 269 -1.58 -5.60 10.71
CA TRP A 269 -2.59 -4.58 10.97
C TRP A 269 -2.62 -4.16 12.44
N PHE A 270 -1.89 -3.12 12.78
CA PHE A 270 -1.78 -2.61 14.15
C PHE A 270 -2.16 -1.12 14.30
N GLU A 271 -2.20 -0.36 13.22
CA GLU A 271 -2.68 1.03 13.20
C GLU A 271 -4.22 1.04 13.24
N GLN A 272 -4.83 2.12 13.72
CA GLN A 272 -6.27 2.20 14.04
C GLN A 272 -7.19 1.71 12.92
N LYS A 273 -7.01 2.19 11.68
CA LYS A 273 -7.82 1.75 10.53
C LYS A 273 -7.60 0.29 10.20
N ALA A 274 -6.36 -0.13 10.22
CA ALA A 274 -5.99 -1.50 9.92
C ALA A 274 -6.51 -2.48 10.98
N ALA A 275 -6.52 -2.09 12.24
CA ALA A 275 -7.16 -2.84 13.32
C ALA A 275 -8.68 -2.98 13.10
N ALA A 276 -9.34 -1.91 12.65
CA ALA A 276 -10.77 -1.97 12.31
C ALA A 276 -11.03 -2.92 11.12
N VAL A 277 -10.16 -2.94 10.10
CA VAL A 277 -10.23 -3.90 9.00
C VAL A 277 -10.05 -5.33 9.49
N LEU A 278 -9.08 -5.61 10.36
CA LEU A 278 -8.87 -6.92 10.97
C LEU A 278 -10.14 -7.40 11.69
N LEU A 279 -10.68 -6.59 12.58
CA LEU A 279 -11.88 -6.93 13.34
C LEU A 279 -13.09 -7.16 12.42
N THR A 280 -13.20 -6.38 11.34
CA THR A 280 -14.26 -6.57 10.33
C THR A 280 -14.11 -7.93 9.63
N LEU A 281 -12.91 -8.33 9.21
CA LEU A 281 -12.68 -9.63 8.59
C LEU A 281 -13.03 -10.77 9.55
N LEU A 282 -12.62 -10.67 10.81
CA LEU A 282 -12.95 -11.68 11.82
C LEU A 282 -14.45 -11.76 12.08
N ALA A 283 -15.14 -10.61 12.13
CA ALA A 283 -16.61 -10.55 12.26
C ALA A 283 -17.34 -11.15 11.04
N LEU A 284 -16.75 -11.07 9.85
CA LEU A 284 -17.24 -11.72 8.62
C LEU A 284 -16.91 -13.21 8.56
N GLY A 285 -16.28 -13.77 9.58
CA GLY A 285 -15.95 -15.19 9.65
C GLY A 285 -14.66 -15.59 8.91
N VAL A 286 -13.84 -14.64 8.50
CA VAL A 286 -12.52 -14.94 7.91
C VAL A 286 -11.61 -15.50 9.01
N ARG A 287 -10.97 -16.63 8.73
CA ARG A 287 -10.12 -17.36 9.67
C ARG A 287 -8.69 -17.51 9.14
N ASN A 288 -7.82 -18.04 9.99
CA ASN A 288 -6.42 -18.34 9.64
C ASN A 288 -5.61 -17.11 9.20
N VAL A 289 -5.96 -15.94 9.74
CA VAL A 289 -5.22 -14.70 9.53
C VAL A 289 -3.94 -14.76 10.36
N ARG A 290 -2.76 -14.73 9.73
CA ARG A 290 -1.48 -14.56 10.43
C ARG A 290 -1.29 -13.09 10.76
N LEU A 291 -1.14 -12.78 12.04
CA LEU A 291 -1.02 -11.43 12.55
C LEU A 291 0.32 -11.21 13.24
N GLY A 292 1.04 -10.23 12.81
CA GLY A 292 2.34 -9.81 13.37
C GLY A 292 3.22 -9.15 12.30
N PRO A 293 4.49 -8.77 12.63
CA PRO A 293 5.15 -8.93 13.94
C PRO A 293 4.68 -7.94 15.00
N THR A 294 4.05 -6.82 14.61
CA THR A 294 3.46 -5.86 15.55
C THR A 294 1.97 -6.12 15.71
N LEU A 295 1.51 -6.23 16.94
CA LEU A 295 0.10 -6.35 17.27
C LEU A 295 -0.51 -4.98 17.57
N PRO A 296 -1.83 -4.80 17.36
CA PRO A 296 -2.55 -3.62 17.86
C PRO A 296 -2.30 -3.40 19.36
N ALA A 297 -2.05 -2.15 19.74
CA ALA A 297 -1.65 -1.81 21.10
C ALA A 297 -2.69 -2.15 22.20
N PHE A 298 -3.95 -2.33 21.83
CA PHE A 298 -5.02 -2.73 22.76
C PHE A 298 -5.07 -4.23 23.05
N LEU A 299 -4.33 -5.06 22.31
CA LEU A 299 -4.34 -6.50 22.48
C LEU A 299 -3.51 -6.90 23.71
N THR A 300 -4.20 -7.24 24.78
CA THR A 300 -3.61 -7.92 25.93
C THR A 300 -3.39 -9.41 25.63
N PRO A 301 -2.54 -10.14 26.36
CA PRO A 301 -2.39 -11.59 26.19
C PRO A 301 -3.73 -12.35 26.22
N ALA A 302 -4.65 -11.98 27.11
CA ALA A 302 -5.97 -12.59 27.20
C ALA A 302 -6.82 -12.36 25.92
N LEU A 303 -6.76 -11.16 25.34
CA LEU A 303 -7.44 -10.88 24.06
C LEU A 303 -6.79 -11.62 22.90
N VAL A 304 -5.47 -11.75 22.88
CA VAL A 304 -4.77 -12.58 21.88
C VAL A 304 -5.25 -14.03 21.98
N ASP A 305 -5.36 -14.58 23.17
CA ASP A 305 -5.88 -15.94 23.38
C ASP A 305 -7.31 -16.11 22.84
N VAL A 306 -8.18 -15.12 23.03
CA VAL A 306 -9.52 -15.12 22.44
C VAL A 306 -9.46 -15.10 20.91
N LEU A 307 -8.63 -14.23 20.32
CA LEU A 307 -8.46 -14.16 18.87
C LEU A 307 -7.97 -15.48 18.27
N VAL A 308 -7.05 -16.15 18.94
CA VAL A 308 -6.53 -17.46 18.51
C VAL A 308 -7.61 -18.54 18.63
N LYS A 309 -8.29 -18.65 19.77
CA LYS A 309 -9.23 -19.76 20.07
C LYS A 309 -10.55 -19.61 19.32
N GLU A 310 -11.12 -18.40 19.32
CA GLU A 310 -12.47 -18.18 18.79
C GLU A 310 -12.46 -17.76 17.32
N PHE A 311 -11.44 -17.03 16.87
CA PHE A 311 -11.37 -16.47 15.53
C PHE A 311 -10.32 -17.13 14.64
N GLY A 312 -9.50 -18.04 15.17
CA GLY A 312 -8.48 -18.74 14.40
C GLY A 312 -7.37 -17.82 13.88
N VAL A 313 -7.07 -16.73 14.61
CA VAL A 313 -5.89 -15.90 14.32
C VAL A 313 -4.63 -16.69 14.63
N LEU A 314 -3.64 -16.61 13.74
CA LEU A 314 -2.38 -17.33 13.88
C LEU A 314 -1.25 -16.34 14.22
N PRO A 315 -0.37 -16.63 15.16
CA PRO A 315 0.86 -15.85 15.33
C PRO A 315 1.79 -16.10 14.14
N ILE A 316 2.69 -15.16 13.89
CA ILE A 316 3.81 -15.40 12.98
C ILE A 316 4.91 -16.19 13.69
N THR A 317 5.68 -16.96 12.91
CA THR A 317 6.88 -17.67 13.36
C THR A 317 8.06 -17.28 12.47
N THR A 318 8.63 -18.21 11.68
CA THR A 318 9.55 -17.85 10.59
C THR A 318 8.80 -17.85 9.27
N ALA A 319 9.31 -17.11 8.29
CA ALA A 319 8.70 -17.04 6.98
C ALA A 319 8.55 -18.42 6.33
N GLU A 320 9.59 -19.24 6.40
CA GLU A 320 9.62 -20.59 5.82
C GLU A 320 8.60 -21.53 6.49
N ALA A 321 8.56 -21.53 7.82
CA ALA A 321 7.61 -22.36 8.57
C ALA A 321 6.16 -21.96 8.28
N ASP A 322 5.90 -20.65 8.18
CA ASP A 322 4.58 -20.11 7.92
C ASP A 322 4.12 -20.35 6.48
N ILE A 323 5.04 -20.31 5.51
CA ILE A 323 4.79 -20.71 4.12
C ILE A 323 4.43 -22.19 4.06
N ALA A 324 5.26 -23.06 4.66
CA ALA A 324 5.02 -24.50 4.67
C ALA A 324 3.65 -24.85 5.31
N ALA A 325 3.34 -24.25 6.45
CA ALA A 325 2.05 -24.45 7.13
C ALA A 325 0.86 -23.92 6.32
N SER A 326 1.04 -22.87 5.54
CA SER A 326 -0.01 -22.33 4.67
C SER A 326 -0.29 -23.26 3.49
N LEU A 327 0.75 -23.79 2.85
CA LEU A 327 0.64 -24.70 1.70
C LEU A 327 0.08 -26.06 2.10
N SER A 328 0.47 -26.62 3.26
CA SER A 328 -0.05 -27.92 3.73
C SER A 328 -1.57 -27.92 4.00
N ARG A 329 -2.11 -26.79 4.39
CA ARG A 329 -3.54 -26.63 4.64
C ARG A 329 -4.38 -26.66 3.37
N THR A 330 -3.82 -26.26 2.23
CA THR A 330 -4.50 -26.24 0.94
C THR A 330 -4.47 -27.60 0.23
N ALA A 331 -3.55 -28.50 0.65
CA ALA A 331 -3.42 -29.84 0.09
C ALA A 331 -4.37 -30.88 0.72
N ALA A 332 -5.08 -30.51 1.78
CA ALA A 332 -6.05 -31.36 2.48
C ALA A 332 -7.49 -31.02 2.04
#